data_34ee1b206c58ff78fc3706ecac1fd97e
#
_entry.id   34ee1b206c58ff78fc3706ecac1fd97e
#
_cell.length_a   1.000
_cell.length_b   1.000
_cell.length_c   1.000
_cell.angle_alpha   90.00
_cell.angle_beta   90.00
_cell.angle_gamma   90.00
#
_symmetry.space_group_name_H-M   'P 1'
#
loop_
_entity.id
_entity.type
_entity.pdbx_description
1 polymer ?
#
loop_
_entity_poly.entity_id
_entity_poly.type
_entity_poly.pdbx_seq_one_letter_code
_entity_poly.pdbx_strand_id
1 'polypeptide(L)'
;YEILIGLVGSEMCIRDRYYTDTDGNARYEKGKCSLNAGEHYLIIPSFSPENKPLGYHSAITANAAMDISAAKDVINMYIEMINKEMAEENRTAAMQAVSEAEALLRLLPDFMYDESGAVKEWSMKEYGENNAHRHISHLYPAWPALQTQHDSKLAAACRQAVINRNHENKGKDDTASHGWIHKALVEARLKNADAVYDTLNLLVHSDIFYTTLFTDHNTDRSKGVYCTDTAFGLVGIINEMLVYSDEHTIELLPAWSDKLGSGMVKGLRTRCGITIDELKWDVDKKKVYVSLDWGNADEI
;
A
#
# COMPACT_ATOMS: atom_id res chain seq x y z
N TYR A 1 3.21 -14.14 20.49
CA TYR A 1 4.68 -14.37 20.44
C TYR A 1 5.00 -15.43 19.36
N GLU A 2 4.33 -16.58 19.41
CA GLU A 2 4.56 -17.66 18.43
C GLU A 2 4.09 -17.34 17.00
N ILE A 3 3.10 -16.47 16.85
CA ILE A 3 2.58 -16.07 15.52
C ILE A 3 3.58 -15.21 14.75
N LEU A 4 4.28 -14.31 15.41
CA LEU A 4 5.34 -13.49 14.79
C LEU A 4 6.57 -14.31 14.42
N ILE A 5 6.90 -15.33 15.22
CA ILE A 5 7.98 -16.28 14.92
C ILE A 5 7.60 -17.18 13.74
N GLY A 6 6.32 -17.52 13.58
CA GLY A 6 5.81 -18.27 12.43
C GLY A 6 5.93 -17.54 11.09
N LEU A 7 5.93 -16.21 11.10
CA LEU A 7 6.18 -15.38 9.91
C LEU A 7 7.67 -15.30 9.51
N VAL A 8 8.58 -15.57 10.43
CA VAL A 8 10.03 -15.47 10.22
C VAL A 8 10.71 -16.83 10.08
N GLY A 9 9.98 -17.92 10.09
CA GLY A 9 10.48 -19.29 9.90
C GLY A 9 10.10 -20.24 11.05
N SER A 10 9.95 -21.52 10.73
CA SER A 10 9.65 -22.55 11.70
C SER A 10 10.75 -22.69 12.74
N GLU A 11 10.45 -23.26 13.91
CA GLU A 11 11.44 -23.55 14.98
C GLU A 11 12.70 -24.30 14.50
N MET A 12 12.61 -25.01 13.37
CA MET A 12 13.78 -25.67 12.75
C MET A 12 14.82 -24.68 12.21
N CYS A 13 14.47 -23.41 12.01
CA CYS A 13 15.35 -22.37 11.46
C CYS A 13 16.01 -21.49 12.52
N ILE A 14 15.83 -21.77 13.81
CA ILE A 14 16.43 -20.96 14.91
C ILE A 14 17.95 -20.89 14.84
N ARG A 15 18.59 -21.82 14.16
CA ARG A 15 20.05 -21.89 14.03
C ARG A 15 20.58 -21.58 12.63
N ASP A 16 19.71 -21.32 11.67
CA ASP A 16 20.08 -21.05 10.29
C ASP A 16 19.43 -19.74 9.87
N ARG A 17 20.19 -18.85 9.23
CA ARG A 17 19.68 -17.54 8.80
C ARG A 17 19.89 -17.33 7.33
N TYR A 18 18.81 -16.89 6.67
CA TYR A 18 18.85 -16.16 5.42
C TYR A 18 18.78 -14.67 5.72
N TYR A 19 19.73 -13.91 5.23
CA TYR A 19 19.84 -12.48 5.52
C TYR A 19 20.50 -11.74 4.36
N THR A 20 20.40 -10.42 4.36
CA THR A 20 21.22 -9.56 3.51
C THR A 20 22.36 -9.00 4.32
N ASP A 21 23.59 -9.05 3.77
CA ASP A 21 24.74 -8.41 4.36
C ASP A 21 24.67 -6.87 4.24
N THR A 22 25.64 -6.18 4.81
CA THR A 22 25.75 -4.70 4.77
C THR A 22 25.82 -4.14 3.36
N ASP A 23 26.22 -4.95 2.38
CA ASP A 23 26.22 -4.57 0.97
C ASP A 23 24.90 -4.92 0.25
N GLY A 24 23.93 -5.53 0.96
CA GLY A 24 22.63 -5.94 0.44
C GLY A 24 22.66 -7.22 -0.39
N ASN A 25 23.70 -8.06 -0.27
CA ASN A 25 23.75 -9.36 -0.94
C ASN A 25 23.08 -10.42 -0.08
N ALA A 26 22.34 -11.34 -0.71
CA ALA A 26 21.77 -12.49 -0.03
C ALA A 26 22.84 -13.43 0.53
N ARG A 27 22.66 -13.86 1.76
CA ARG A 27 23.53 -14.78 2.49
C ARG A 27 22.73 -15.87 3.18
N TYR A 28 23.38 -17.01 3.32
CA TYR A 28 22.91 -18.08 4.19
C TYR A 28 24.03 -18.51 5.10
N GLU A 29 23.76 -18.58 6.40
CA GLU A 29 24.74 -19.01 7.39
C GLU A 29 24.09 -19.98 8.38
N LYS A 30 24.63 -21.20 8.40
CA LYS A 30 24.19 -22.24 9.32
C LYS A 30 24.66 -21.91 10.73
N GLY A 31 23.75 -21.98 11.69
CA GLY A 31 24.10 -21.72 13.10
C GLY A 31 24.15 -20.25 13.50
N LYS A 32 23.83 -19.32 12.60
CA LYS A 32 23.77 -17.88 12.90
C LYS A 32 22.52 -17.57 13.73
N CYS A 33 22.69 -17.26 15.00
CA CYS A 33 21.58 -17.00 15.93
C CYS A 33 21.12 -15.54 15.95
N SER A 34 21.95 -14.59 15.51
CA SER A 34 21.65 -13.16 15.50
C SER A 34 22.24 -12.49 14.27
N LEU A 35 21.66 -11.36 13.88
CA LEU A 35 22.19 -10.51 12.83
C LEU A 35 23.17 -9.49 13.43
N ASN A 36 24.18 -9.12 12.65
CA ASN A 36 25.09 -8.04 12.97
C ASN A 36 24.48 -6.68 12.60
N ALA A 37 25.08 -5.60 13.04
CA ALA A 37 24.65 -4.25 12.65
C ALA A 37 24.73 -4.06 11.12
N GLY A 38 23.64 -3.61 10.53
CA GLY A 38 23.51 -3.41 9.08
C GLY A 38 23.15 -4.66 8.28
N GLU A 39 22.99 -5.82 8.92
CA GLU A 39 22.37 -6.99 8.30
C GLU A 39 20.86 -6.98 8.53
N HIS A 40 20.09 -7.46 7.54
CA HIS A 40 18.63 -7.56 7.62
C HIS A 40 18.14 -8.96 7.31
N TYR A 41 17.00 -9.34 7.87
CA TYR A 41 16.35 -10.59 7.51
C TYR A 41 16.02 -10.63 6.02
N LEU A 42 16.01 -11.81 5.45
CA LEU A 42 15.51 -12.07 4.11
C LEU A 42 14.11 -12.66 4.23
N ILE A 43 13.13 -11.98 3.65
CA ILE A 43 11.77 -12.52 3.55
C ILE A 43 11.75 -13.50 2.39
N ILE A 44 11.69 -14.82 2.70
CA ILE A 44 11.71 -15.89 1.73
C ILE A 44 10.90 -17.11 2.24
N PRO A 45 10.03 -17.74 1.44
CA PRO A 45 9.64 -17.32 0.09
C PRO A 45 8.87 -16.02 0.10
N SER A 46 8.96 -15.25 -0.99
CA SER A 46 8.29 -13.98 -1.19
C SER A 46 7.69 -13.94 -2.58
N PHE A 47 6.57 -13.26 -2.75
CA PHE A 47 5.86 -13.20 -4.03
C PHE A 47 5.25 -11.82 -4.25
N SER A 48 5.57 -11.20 -5.38
CA SER A 48 4.85 -10.02 -5.85
C SER A 48 3.80 -10.44 -6.87
N PRO A 49 2.52 -10.50 -6.50
CA PRO A 49 1.46 -10.98 -7.41
C PRO A 49 1.27 -10.05 -8.61
N GLU A 50 1.14 -10.58 -9.80
CA GLU A 50 1.47 -11.90 -10.34
C GLU A 50 2.74 -11.81 -11.20
N ASN A 51 3.70 -10.99 -10.76
CA ASN A 51 4.91 -10.62 -11.50
C ASN A 51 6.11 -11.51 -11.14
N LYS A 52 7.13 -11.42 -11.94
CA LYS A 52 8.43 -12.05 -11.72
C LYS A 52 9.56 -11.12 -12.19
N PRO A 53 10.74 -11.18 -11.56
CA PRO A 53 11.87 -10.37 -11.96
C PRO A 53 12.29 -10.64 -13.42
N LEU A 54 12.81 -9.63 -14.08
CA LEU A 54 13.29 -9.75 -15.45
C LEU A 54 14.37 -10.82 -15.54
N GLY A 55 14.21 -11.74 -16.49
CA GLY A 55 15.16 -12.85 -16.71
C GLY A 55 14.98 -14.05 -15.78
N TYR A 56 14.06 -14.02 -14.83
CA TYR A 56 13.76 -15.14 -13.94
C TYR A 56 12.55 -15.96 -14.42
N HIS A 57 12.61 -17.27 -14.20
CA HIS A 57 11.52 -18.18 -14.56
C HIS A 57 10.50 -18.34 -13.42
N SER A 58 10.94 -18.21 -12.16
CA SER A 58 10.10 -18.32 -10.98
C SER A 58 9.51 -16.97 -10.58
N ALA A 59 8.24 -16.97 -10.15
CA ALA A 59 7.61 -15.85 -9.47
C ALA A 59 7.83 -15.89 -7.95
N ILE A 60 8.28 -17.04 -7.41
CA ILE A 60 8.70 -17.14 -6.01
C ILE A 60 10.10 -16.58 -5.89
N THR A 61 10.24 -15.58 -5.06
CA THR A 61 11.41 -14.70 -4.95
C THR A 61 11.79 -14.48 -3.50
N ALA A 62 12.55 -13.44 -3.24
CA ALA A 62 12.83 -12.91 -1.91
C ALA A 62 12.58 -11.40 -1.88
N ASN A 63 12.25 -10.88 -0.71
CA ASN A 63 12.10 -9.45 -0.42
C ASN A 63 11.21 -8.69 -1.43
N ALA A 64 10.05 -9.24 -1.79
CA ALA A 64 9.05 -8.45 -2.50
C ALA A 64 8.65 -7.22 -1.66
N ALA A 65 8.61 -6.05 -2.27
CA ALA A 65 8.31 -4.79 -1.58
C ALA A 65 6.93 -4.82 -0.90
N MET A 66 5.96 -5.55 -1.47
CA MET A 66 4.66 -5.78 -0.84
C MET A 66 4.81 -6.50 0.51
N ASP A 67 5.59 -7.57 0.56
CA ASP A 67 5.77 -8.37 1.79
C ASP A 67 6.53 -7.57 2.86
N ILE A 68 7.55 -6.81 2.45
CA ILE A 68 8.29 -5.90 3.35
C ILE A 68 7.34 -4.86 3.93
N SER A 69 6.52 -4.23 3.09
CA SER A 69 5.58 -3.20 3.50
C SER A 69 4.53 -3.76 4.45
N ALA A 70 3.92 -4.89 4.11
CA ALA A 70 2.91 -5.54 4.93
C ALA A 70 3.47 -5.98 6.29
N ALA A 71 4.70 -6.52 6.33
CA ALA A 71 5.35 -6.89 7.58
C ALA A 71 5.58 -5.67 8.50
N LYS A 72 6.10 -4.56 7.93
CA LYS A 72 6.29 -3.30 8.67
C LYS A 72 4.96 -2.74 9.17
N ASP A 73 3.92 -2.77 8.34
CA ASP A 73 2.59 -2.27 8.68
C ASP A 73 1.96 -3.04 9.85
N VAL A 74 1.96 -4.36 9.77
CA VAL A 74 1.43 -5.23 10.84
C VAL A 74 2.16 -5.04 12.18
N ILE A 75 3.49 -4.90 12.15
CA ILE A 75 4.27 -4.70 13.38
C ILE A 75 3.98 -3.31 13.97
N ASN A 76 3.88 -2.28 13.14
CA ASN A 76 3.51 -0.94 13.61
C ASN A 76 2.10 -0.93 14.23
N MET A 77 1.11 -1.58 13.59
CA MET A 77 -0.24 -1.73 14.14
C MET A 77 -0.23 -2.47 15.48
N TYR A 78 0.59 -3.52 15.62
CA TYR A 78 0.75 -4.24 16.87
C TYR A 78 1.31 -3.35 18.00
N ILE A 79 2.34 -2.56 17.71
CA ILE A 79 2.93 -1.59 18.64
C ILE A 79 1.88 -0.57 19.06
N GLU A 80 1.14 -0.03 18.11
CA GLU A 80 0.08 0.96 18.36
C GLU A 80 -1.04 0.39 19.24
N MET A 81 -1.52 -0.82 18.95
CA MET A 81 -2.54 -1.50 19.76
C MET A 81 -2.07 -1.67 21.21
N ILE A 82 -0.83 -2.14 21.43
CA ILE A 82 -0.29 -2.32 22.78
C ILE A 82 -0.23 -0.96 23.50
N ASN A 83 0.24 0.08 22.86
CA ASN A 83 0.36 1.41 23.45
C ASN A 83 -1.00 2.01 23.82
N LYS A 84 -2.04 1.76 23.02
CA LYS A 84 -3.42 2.23 23.30
C LYS A 84 -4.10 1.46 24.43
N GLU A 85 -3.83 0.17 24.56
CA GLU A 85 -4.50 -0.71 25.52
C GLU A 85 -3.67 -0.97 26.80
N MET A 86 -2.57 -0.25 26.98
CA MET A 86 -1.62 -0.49 28.07
C MET A 86 -2.21 -0.12 29.43
N ALA A 87 -2.63 -1.14 30.19
CA ALA A 87 -3.02 -0.97 31.60
C ALA A 87 -1.78 -0.97 32.52
N GLU A 88 -1.86 -0.23 33.65
CA GLU A 88 -0.75 -0.11 34.61
C GLU A 88 -0.27 -1.48 35.14
N GLU A 89 -1.20 -2.40 35.38
CA GLU A 89 -0.91 -3.75 35.89
C GLU A 89 -0.07 -4.61 34.94
N ASN A 90 -0.12 -4.34 33.63
CA ASN A 90 0.61 -5.07 32.58
C ASN A 90 1.71 -4.26 31.90
N ARG A 91 1.99 -3.06 32.41
CA ARG A 91 2.89 -2.09 31.77
C ARG A 91 4.27 -2.64 31.42
N THR A 92 4.90 -3.36 32.34
CA THR A 92 6.25 -3.91 32.10
C THR A 92 6.26 -4.91 30.96
N ALA A 93 5.29 -5.82 30.90
CA ALA A 93 5.19 -6.80 29.82
C ALA A 93 4.86 -6.13 28.47
N ALA A 94 3.98 -5.12 28.49
CA ALA A 94 3.64 -4.34 27.30
C ALA A 94 4.86 -3.58 26.75
N MET A 95 5.62 -2.90 27.59
CA MET A 95 6.85 -2.20 27.19
C MET A 95 7.91 -3.15 26.63
N GLN A 96 8.04 -4.35 27.20
CA GLN A 96 8.94 -5.37 26.65
C GLN A 96 8.49 -5.82 25.26
N ALA A 97 7.18 -6.10 25.06
CA ALA A 97 6.64 -6.50 23.78
C ALA A 97 6.84 -5.42 22.70
N VAL A 98 6.63 -4.15 23.04
CA VAL A 98 6.93 -3.01 22.13
C VAL A 98 8.40 -2.98 21.77
N SER A 99 9.30 -3.08 22.76
CA SER A 99 10.74 -3.05 22.51
C SER A 99 11.21 -4.21 21.60
N GLU A 100 10.64 -5.41 21.76
CA GLU A 100 10.92 -6.56 20.91
C GLU A 100 10.41 -6.35 19.49
N ALA A 101 9.19 -5.80 19.34
CA ALA A 101 8.61 -5.47 18.04
C ALA A 101 9.42 -4.39 17.28
N GLU A 102 9.84 -3.33 17.98
CA GLU A 102 10.73 -2.31 17.43
C GLU A 102 12.10 -2.88 17.02
N ALA A 103 12.66 -3.81 17.81
CA ALA A 103 13.88 -4.49 17.45
C ALA A 103 13.71 -5.31 16.15
N LEU A 104 12.57 -5.98 15.99
CA LEU A 104 12.24 -6.71 14.76
C LEU A 104 12.10 -5.77 13.56
N LEU A 105 11.41 -4.62 13.71
CA LEU A 105 11.30 -3.62 12.64
C LEU A 105 12.66 -3.19 12.09
N ARG A 106 13.63 -2.98 12.99
CA ARG A 106 15.01 -2.60 12.58
C ARG A 106 15.77 -3.69 11.82
N LEU A 107 15.33 -4.92 11.94
CA LEU A 107 15.94 -6.08 11.27
C LEU A 107 15.21 -6.47 9.98
N LEU A 108 14.04 -5.87 9.69
CA LEU A 108 13.37 -6.07 8.41
C LEU A 108 14.14 -5.37 7.28
N PRO A 109 14.09 -5.91 6.04
CA PRO A 109 14.75 -5.27 4.91
C PRO A 109 14.16 -3.88 4.62
N ASP A 110 15.00 -2.98 4.11
CA ASP A 110 14.56 -1.71 3.59
C ASP A 110 14.16 -1.80 2.12
N PHE A 111 13.35 -0.83 1.66
CA PHE A 111 13.06 -0.69 0.24
C PHE A 111 14.33 -0.31 -0.52
N MET A 112 14.55 -0.99 -1.63
CA MET A 112 15.55 -0.57 -2.60
C MET A 112 14.92 0.30 -3.70
N TYR A 113 15.75 1.08 -4.34
CA TYR A 113 15.37 1.98 -5.42
C TYR A 113 16.16 1.65 -6.67
N ASP A 114 15.53 1.79 -7.84
CA ASP A 114 16.21 1.61 -9.12
C ASP A 114 16.97 2.90 -9.53
N GLU A 115 17.62 2.86 -10.69
CA GLU A 115 18.40 3.98 -11.22
C GLU A 115 17.55 5.24 -11.52
N SER A 116 16.25 5.08 -11.73
CA SER A 116 15.31 6.19 -11.92
C SER A 116 14.83 6.80 -10.59
N GLY A 117 15.16 6.18 -9.46
CA GLY A 117 14.68 6.53 -8.14
C GLY A 117 13.32 5.92 -7.80
N ALA A 118 12.78 5.03 -8.63
CA ALA A 118 11.56 4.30 -8.33
C ALA A 118 11.79 3.23 -7.27
N VAL A 119 10.79 2.97 -6.43
CA VAL A 119 10.82 1.83 -5.52
C VAL A 119 10.85 0.54 -6.34
N LYS A 120 11.80 -0.35 -6.02
CA LYS A 120 11.92 -1.65 -6.68
C LYS A 120 10.80 -2.59 -6.24
N GLU A 121 10.33 -3.42 -7.17
CA GLU A 121 9.33 -4.45 -6.85
C GLU A 121 9.91 -5.56 -5.96
N TRP A 122 11.21 -5.79 -6.04
CA TRP A 122 11.97 -6.69 -5.17
C TRP A 122 13.18 -5.96 -4.61
N SER A 123 13.28 -5.86 -3.28
CA SER A 123 14.40 -5.22 -2.61
C SER A 123 15.62 -6.15 -2.56
N MET A 124 16.09 -6.52 -3.76
CA MET A 124 17.27 -7.35 -4.00
C MET A 124 18.06 -6.79 -5.18
N LYS A 125 19.39 -6.81 -5.10
CA LYS A 125 20.26 -6.30 -6.16
C LYS A 125 20.17 -7.12 -7.43
N GLU A 126 20.03 -8.43 -7.28
CA GLU A 126 20.05 -9.40 -8.36
C GLU A 126 18.80 -9.36 -9.24
N TYR A 127 17.70 -8.81 -8.74
CA TYR A 127 16.44 -8.80 -9.45
C TYR A 127 16.28 -7.53 -10.28
N GLY A 128 16.12 -7.71 -11.59
CA GLY A 128 15.76 -6.65 -12.53
C GLY A 128 14.25 -6.37 -12.50
N GLU A 129 13.89 -5.10 -12.64
CA GLU A 129 12.49 -4.66 -12.68
C GLU A 129 11.80 -5.14 -13.96
N ASN A 130 10.59 -5.67 -13.83
CA ASN A 130 9.72 -6.04 -14.93
C ASN A 130 8.48 -5.12 -14.94
N ASN A 131 8.64 -3.95 -15.53
CA ASN A 131 7.58 -2.93 -15.57
C ASN A 131 6.51 -3.21 -16.66
N ALA A 132 6.72 -4.16 -17.56
CA ALA A 132 5.74 -4.53 -18.58
C ALA A 132 4.66 -5.47 -18.00
N HIS A 133 4.02 -5.06 -16.90
CA HIS A 133 3.03 -5.84 -16.16
C HIS A 133 1.90 -4.97 -15.65
N ARG A 134 0.68 -5.52 -15.51
CA ARG A 134 -0.53 -4.78 -15.10
C ARG A 134 -0.61 -4.52 -13.58
N HIS A 135 -0.09 -5.45 -12.76
CA HIS A 135 -0.14 -5.32 -11.30
C HIS A 135 0.94 -4.37 -10.76
N ILE A 136 0.64 -3.75 -9.64
CA ILE A 136 1.47 -2.76 -8.97
C ILE A 136 1.63 -3.09 -7.48
N SER A 137 1.76 -4.37 -7.14
CA SER A 137 1.82 -4.88 -5.77
C SER A 137 2.91 -4.23 -4.93
N HIS A 138 4.03 -3.83 -5.54
CA HIS A 138 5.12 -3.10 -4.88
C HIS A 138 4.74 -1.69 -4.41
N LEU A 139 3.57 -1.20 -4.80
CA LEU A 139 3.03 0.09 -4.35
C LEU A 139 2.10 -0.04 -3.12
N TYR A 140 2.09 -1.20 -2.48
CA TYR A 140 1.43 -1.42 -1.19
C TYR A 140 1.75 -0.33 -0.15
N PRO A 141 2.98 0.23 -0.07
CA PRO A 141 3.29 1.33 0.84
C PRO A 141 2.43 2.59 0.63
N ALA A 142 1.94 2.83 -0.59
CA ALA A 142 1.04 3.92 -0.88
C ALA A 142 -0.42 3.54 -0.59
N TRP A 143 -0.85 2.39 -1.10
CA TRP A 143 -2.17 1.83 -0.85
C TRP A 143 -2.10 0.29 -0.85
N PRO A 144 -2.68 -0.40 0.15
CA PRO A 144 -3.54 0.09 1.24
C PRO A 144 -2.82 0.68 2.45
N ALA A 145 -1.48 0.48 2.61
CA ALA A 145 -0.74 1.10 3.71
C ALA A 145 -0.73 2.63 3.65
N LEU A 146 -0.26 3.27 4.73
CA LEU A 146 -0.20 4.72 4.86
C LEU A 146 1.26 5.25 4.83
N GLN A 147 2.22 4.39 4.50
CA GLN A 147 3.66 4.67 4.68
C GLN A 147 4.13 5.88 3.87
N THR A 148 3.57 6.08 2.67
CA THR A 148 3.91 7.24 1.83
C THR A 148 3.38 8.58 2.34
N GLN A 149 2.46 8.58 3.30
CA GLN A 149 1.91 9.83 3.84
C GLN A 149 2.88 10.49 4.82
N HIS A 150 3.76 9.70 5.41
CA HIS A 150 4.75 10.15 6.39
C HIS A 150 6.19 10.11 5.86
N ASP A 151 6.39 9.61 4.63
CA ASP A 151 7.69 9.53 3.95
C ASP A 151 7.60 10.11 2.53
N SER A 152 8.02 11.35 2.39
CA SER A 152 8.01 12.07 1.10
C SER A 152 8.97 11.46 0.06
N LYS A 153 10.07 10.83 0.50
CA LYS A 153 11.00 10.12 -0.38
C LYS A 153 10.36 8.87 -0.93
N LEU A 154 9.73 8.07 -0.07
CA LEU A 154 9.00 6.89 -0.49
C LEU A 154 7.82 7.26 -1.40
N ALA A 155 7.09 8.33 -1.09
CA ALA A 155 6.02 8.84 -1.94
C ALA A 155 6.53 9.22 -3.35
N ALA A 156 7.67 9.92 -3.44
CA ALA A 156 8.28 10.26 -4.71
C ALA A 156 8.73 9.01 -5.50
N ALA A 157 9.30 8.03 -4.81
CA ALA A 157 9.72 6.77 -5.42
C ALA A 157 8.53 5.93 -5.92
N CYS A 158 7.42 5.91 -5.19
CA CYS A 158 6.19 5.27 -5.63
C CYS A 158 5.60 5.97 -6.88
N ARG A 159 5.60 7.31 -6.93
CA ARG A 159 5.19 8.06 -8.14
C ARG A 159 6.06 7.68 -9.35
N GLN A 160 7.38 7.62 -9.16
CA GLN A 160 8.29 7.21 -10.24
C GLN A 160 8.01 5.77 -10.71
N ALA A 161 7.71 4.86 -9.79
CA ALA A 161 7.35 3.48 -10.14
C ALA A 161 6.05 3.42 -10.97
N VAL A 162 5.04 4.23 -10.66
CA VAL A 162 3.83 4.35 -11.48
C VAL A 162 4.17 4.85 -12.88
N ILE A 163 5.04 5.86 -13.00
CA ILE A 163 5.47 6.41 -14.30
C ILE A 163 6.18 5.33 -15.12
N ASN A 164 7.11 4.60 -14.52
CA ASN A 164 7.85 3.52 -15.19
C ASN A 164 6.89 2.42 -15.67
N ARG A 165 5.96 2.00 -14.81
CA ARG A 165 4.94 0.99 -15.14
C ARG A 165 4.06 1.43 -16.31
N ASN A 166 3.57 2.65 -16.29
CA ASN A 166 2.76 3.21 -17.37
C ASN A 166 3.53 3.31 -18.70
N HIS A 167 4.81 3.68 -18.64
CA HIS A 167 5.65 3.83 -19.82
C HIS A 167 5.97 2.48 -20.49
N GLU A 168 6.27 1.45 -19.70
CA GLU A 168 6.72 0.17 -20.25
C GLU A 168 5.56 -0.78 -20.59
N ASN A 169 4.48 -0.75 -19.82
CA ASN A 169 3.33 -1.61 -20.07
C ASN A 169 2.59 -1.23 -21.37
N LYS A 170 2.40 0.04 -21.67
CA LYS A 170 1.79 0.57 -22.92
C LYS A 170 0.56 -0.21 -23.39
N GLY A 171 -0.28 -0.62 -22.45
CA GLY A 171 -1.48 -1.40 -22.74
C GLY A 171 -1.23 -2.85 -23.15
N LYS A 172 -0.04 -3.39 -22.96
CA LYS A 172 0.27 -4.78 -23.33
C LYS A 172 -0.40 -5.80 -22.41
N ASP A 173 -0.59 -5.44 -21.14
CA ASP A 173 -1.14 -6.30 -20.09
C ASP A 173 -2.09 -5.51 -19.17
N ASP A 174 -2.97 -4.70 -19.76
CA ASP A 174 -3.72 -3.65 -19.06
C ASP A 174 -5.25 -3.78 -19.27
N THR A 175 -5.66 -4.99 -19.61
CA THR A 175 -7.06 -5.28 -19.94
C THR A 175 -7.93 -5.61 -18.73
N ALA A 176 -7.33 -5.75 -17.55
CA ALA A 176 -8.06 -6.13 -16.35
C ALA A 176 -8.55 -4.91 -15.57
N SER A 177 -9.84 -4.81 -15.34
CA SER A 177 -10.48 -3.69 -14.66
C SER A 177 -9.98 -3.48 -13.22
N HIS A 178 -9.65 -4.56 -12.50
CA HIS A 178 -9.06 -4.47 -11.16
C HIS A 178 -7.70 -3.75 -11.16
N GLY A 179 -6.89 -3.91 -12.21
CA GLY A 179 -5.61 -3.19 -12.32
C GLY A 179 -5.81 -1.68 -12.39
N TRP A 180 -6.84 -1.21 -13.08
CA TRP A 180 -7.21 0.20 -13.12
C TRP A 180 -7.69 0.72 -11.75
N ILE A 181 -8.47 -0.08 -11.04
CA ILE A 181 -8.92 0.25 -9.68
C ILE A 181 -7.73 0.39 -8.72
N HIS A 182 -6.82 -0.59 -8.70
CA HIS A 182 -5.64 -0.54 -7.83
C HIS A 182 -4.77 0.67 -8.13
N LYS A 183 -4.56 0.96 -9.41
CA LYS A 183 -3.80 2.13 -9.84
C LYS A 183 -4.46 3.43 -9.39
N ALA A 184 -5.77 3.58 -9.54
CA ALA A 184 -6.47 4.78 -9.11
C ALA A 184 -6.42 4.97 -7.58
N LEU A 185 -6.50 3.90 -6.80
CA LEU A 185 -6.35 3.94 -5.34
C LEU A 185 -4.95 4.40 -4.92
N VAL A 186 -3.91 3.88 -5.57
CA VAL A 186 -2.52 4.32 -5.37
C VAL A 186 -2.35 5.80 -5.76
N GLU A 187 -2.86 6.19 -6.94
CA GLU A 187 -2.76 7.57 -7.43
C GLU A 187 -3.52 8.54 -6.52
N ALA A 188 -4.66 8.15 -5.96
CA ALA A 188 -5.40 8.96 -4.99
C ALA A 188 -4.55 9.22 -3.73
N ARG A 189 -3.89 8.19 -3.20
CA ARG A 189 -2.97 8.33 -2.06
C ARG A 189 -1.72 9.13 -2.38
N LEU A 190 -1.26 9.08 -3.61
CA LEU A 190 -0.16 9.91 -4.10
C LEU A 190 -0.64 11.31 -4.52
N LYS A 191 -1.93 11.65 -4.34
CA LYS A 191 -2.55 12.95 -4.59
C LYS A 191 -2.47 13.39 -6.06
N ASN A 192 -2.56 12.43 -6.97
CA ASN A 192 -2.57 12.65 -8.41
C ASN A 192 -4.01 12.71 -8.94
N ALA A 193 -4.66 13.86 -8.74
CA ALA A 193 -6.07 14.07 -9.08
C ALA A 193 -6.40 13.83 -10.56
N ASP A 194 -5.49 14.21 -11.47
CA ASP A 194 -5.69 14.00 -12.91
C ASP A 194 -5.68 12.52 -13.30
N ALA A 195 -4.73 11.74 -12.76
CA ALA A 195 -4.69 10.30 -13.02
C ALA A 195 -5.90 9.55 -12.46
N VAL A 196 -6.41 9.98 -11.28
CA VAL A 196 -7.66 9.45 -10.71
C VAL A 196 -8.83 9.78 -11.63
N TYR A 197 -8.96 11.02 -12.06
CA TYR A 197 -10.01 11.44 -13.01
C TYR A 197 -9.96 10.63 -14.31
N ASP A 198 -8.80 10.51 -14.92
CA ASP A 198 -8.64 9.80 -16.19
C ASP A 198 -9.01 8.32 -16.03
N THR A 199 -8.68 7.69 -14.91
CA THR A 199 -9.06 6.30 -14.62
C THR A 199 -10.57 6.16 -14.38
N LEU A 200 -11.20 7.08 -13.62
CA LEU A 200 -12.65 7.07 -13.42
C LEU A 200 -13.38 7.25 -14.75
N ASN A 201 -12.92 8.18 -15.59
CA ASN A 201 -13.47 8.40 -16.91
C ASN A 201 -13.35 7.16 -17.80
N LEU A 202 -12.21 6.49 -17.77
CA LEU A 202 -11.98 5.24 -18.49
C LEU A 202 -12.94 4.13 -18.00
N LEU A 203 -13.07 3.95 -16.69
CA LEU A 203 -13.99 2.95 -16.10
C LEU A 203 -15.44 3.16 -16.51
N VAL A 204 -15.91 4.40 -16.48
CA VAL A 204 -17.31 4.74 -16.80
C VAL A 204 -17.63 4.61 -18.30
N HIS A 205 -16.64 4.87 -19.17
CA HIS A 205 -16.83 4.82 -20.63
C HIS A 205 -16.43 3.48 -21.26
N SER A 206 -15.90 2.54 -20.47
CA SER A 206 -15.61 1.17 -20.93
C SER A 206 -16.83 0.26 -20.74
N ASP A 207 -16.82 -0.89 -21.40
CA ASP A 207 -17.85 -1.91 -21.26
C ASP A 207 -17.76 -2.76 -19.98
N ILE A 208 -17.09 -2.25 -18.94
CA ILE A 208 -16.89 -2.97 -17.67
C ILE A 208 -18.20 -3.06 -16.87
N PHE A 209 -18.99 -1.97 -16.83
CA PHE A 209 -20.22 -1.92 -16.03
C PHE A 209 -21.43 -2.38 -16.82
N TYR A 210 -22.23 -3.25 -16.23
CA TYR A 210 -23.58 -3.58 -16.69
C TYR A 210 -24.60 -2.61 -16.06
N THR A 211 -25.78 -2.55 -16.63
CA THR A 211 -26.86 -1.69 -16.12
C THR A 211 -27.30 -2.05 -14.69
N THR A 212 -27.01 -3.24 -14.24
CA THR A 212 -27.22 -3.73 -12.87
C THR A 212 -26.09 -3.37 -11.92
N LEU A 213 -25.09 -2.60 -12.34
CA LEU A 213 -23.82 -2.34 -11.63
C LEU A 213 -22.96 -3.58 -11.40
N PHE A 214 -23.31 -4.69 -12.03
CA PHE A 214 -22.42 -5.85 -12.14
C PHE A 214 -21.19 -5.44 -12.98
N THR A 215 -20.04 -5.96 -12.66
CA THR A 215 -18.77 -5.58 -13.31
C THR A 215 -18.09 -6.75 -13.96
N ASP A 216 -17.48 -6.52 -15.12
CA ASP A 216 -16.67 -7.52 -15.80
C ASP A 216 -15.17 -7.30 -15.49
N HIS A 217 -14.43 -8.39 -15.47
CA HIS A 217 -12.98 -8.36 -15.34
C HIS A 217 -12.33 -7.74 -16.58
N ASN A 218 -12.86 -8.05 -17.76
CA ASN A 218 -12.34 -7.57 -19.02
C ASN A 218 -13.07 -6.32 -19.51
N THR A 219 -12.33 -5.42 -20.10
CA THR A 219 -12.81 -4.12 -20.58
C THR A 219 -13.75 -4.22 -21.79
N ASP A 220 -13.78 -5.36 -22.45
CA ASP A 220 -14.58 -5.65 -23.65
C ASP A 220 -15.68 -6.69 -23.41
N ARG A 221 -15.91 -7.08 -22.16
CA ARG A 221 -16.83 -8.15 -21.77
C ARG A 221 -16.58 -9.51 -22.43
N SER A 222 -15.38 -9.73 -22.94
CA SER A 222 -15.07 -10.92 -23.77
C SER A 222 -15.15 -12.24 -23.00
N LYS A 223 -15.06 -12.21 -21.67
CA LYS A 223 -15.06 -13.41 -20.83
C LYS A 223 -16.24 -13.53 -19.86
N GLY A 224 -16.99 -12.47 -19.61
CA GLY A 224 -18.12 -12.46 -18.69
C GLY A 224 -17.73 -12.87 -17.25
N VAL A 225 -16.54 -12.49 -16.80
CA VAL A 225 -16.03 -12.82 -15.47
C VAL A 225 -16.32 -11.69 -14.51
N TYR A 226 -17.12 -11.94 -13.49
CA TYR A 226 -17.41 -10.94 -12.46
C TYR A 226 -16.16 -10.49 -11.72
N CYS A 227 -15.96 -9.19 -11.63
CA CYS A 227 -14.85 -8.56 -10.94
C CYS A 227 -15.33 -7.80 -9.69
N THR A 228 -15.24 -8.44 -8.53
CA THR A 228 -15.61 -7.82 -7.24
C THR A 228 -14.75 -6.61 -6.92
N ASP A 229 -13.45 -6.64 -7.26
CA ASP A 229 -12.52 -5.53 -7.06
C ASP A 229 -13.01 -4.26 -7.73
N THR A 230 -13.54 -4.38 -8.94
CA THR A 230 -14.06 -3.23 -9.69
C THR A 230 -15.35 -2.71 -9.07
N ALA A 231 -16.26 -3.61 -8.65
CA ALA A 231 -17.54 -3.23 -8.09
C ALA A 231 -17.37 -2.43 -6.78
N PHE A 232 -16.51 -2.90 -5.88
CA PHE A 232 -16.29 -2.28 -4.58
C PHE A 232 -15.19 -1.22 -4.62
N GLY A 233 -14.16 -1.42 -5.43
CA GLY A 233 -13.03 -0.51 -5.53
C GLY A 233 -13.40 0.85 -6.11
N LEU A 234 -14.42 0.95 -6.96
CA LEU A 234 -14.93 2.24 -7.43
C LEU A 234 -15.36 3.15 -6.27
N VAL A 235 -16.08 2.60 -5.29
CA VAL A 235 -16.47 3.34 -4.07
C VAL A 235 -15.23 3.70 -3.25
N GLY A 236 -14.26 2.80 -3.18
CA GLY A 236 -12.97 3.05 -2.53
C GLY A 236 -12.22 4.23 -3.15
N ILE A 237 -12.13 4.31 -4.48
CA ILE A 237 -11.50 5.43 -5.18
C ILE A 237 -12.21 6.75 -4.83
N ILE A 238 -13.54 6.77 -4.87
CA ILE A 238 -14.32 7.98 -4.55
C ILE A 238 -14.03 8.42 -3.11
N ASN A 239 -13.97 7.52 -2.16
CA ASN A 239 -13.66 7.86 -0.78
C ASN A 239 -12.22 8.40 -0.64
N GLU A 240 -11.23 7.73 -1.22
CA GLU A 240 -9.82 8.14 -1.14
C GLU A 240 -9.56 9.50 -1.81
N MET A 241 -10.27 9.83 -2.89
CA MET A 241 -10.12 11.13 -3.55
C MET A 241 -10.83 12.28 -2.80
N LEU A 242 -11.84 11.98 -1.96
CA LEU A 242 -12.59 12.96 -1.20
C LEU A 242 -11.95 13.25 0.15
N VAL A 243 -11.48 12.22 0.86
CA VAL A 243 -10.95 12.37 2.22
C VAL A 243 -9.83 11.37 2.46
N TYR A 244 -8.66 11.87 2.79
CA TYR A 244 -7.65 11.10 3.48
C TYR A 244 -7.73 11.39 4.99
N SER A 245 -7.49 10.39 5.81
CA SER A 245 -7.31 10.58 7.26
C SER A 245 -6.39 9.52 7.85
N ASP A 246 -5.66 9.91 8.87
CA ASP A 246 -4.95 9.05 9.79
C ASP A 246 -5.33 9.44 11.24
N GLU A 247 -4.54 9.07 12.24
CA GLU A 247 -4.84 9.39 13.64
C GLU A 247 -4.80 10.88 13.97
N HIS A 248 -4.01 11.67 13.22
CA HIS A 248 -3.71 13.06 13.52
C HIS A 248 -4.13 14.04 12.42
N THR A 249 -4.52 13.53 11.25
CA THR A 249 -4.73 14.35 10.08
C THR A 249 -6.04 14.00 9.38
N ILE A 250 -6.78 15.02 8.99
CA ILE A 250 -7.87 14.92 8.02
C ILE A 250 -7.51 15.84 6.86
N GLU A 251 -7.37 15.28 5.67
CA GLU A 251 -7.13 16.04 4.45
C GLU A 251 -8.36 15.94 3.54
N LEU A 252 -8.89 17.09 3.16
CA LEU A 252 -10.09 17.20 2.35
C LEU A 252 -9.72 17.34 0.87
N LEU A 253 -10.38 16.56 0.03
CA LEU A 253 -10.22 16.59 -1.43
C LEU A 253 -8.78 16.34 -1.92
N PRO A 254 -8.01 15.40 -1.30
CA PRO A 254 -6.59 15.22 -1.59
C PRO A 254 -6.30 14.86 -3.05
N ALA A 255 -7.26 14.23 -3.74
CA ALA A 255 -7.14 13.84 -5.13
C ALA A 255 -8.39 14.16 -5.97
N TRP A 256 -9.09 15.24 -5.61
CA TRP A 256 -10.22 15.74 -6.39
C TRP A 256 -9.75 16.54 -7.60
N SER A 257 -10.18 16.16 -8.79
CA SER A 257 -9.92 16.95 -10.01
C SER A 257 -11.01 17.97 -10.25
N ASP A 258 -10.66 19.21 -10.55
CA ASP A 258 -11.60 20.28 -10.91
C ASP A 258 -12.47 19.92 -12.14
N LYS A 259 -12.01 18.96 -12.97
CA LYS A 259 -12.78 18.42 -14.11
C LYS A 259 -14.08 17.72 -13.70
N LEU A 260 -14.16 17.27 -12.45
CA LEU A 260 -15.37 16.66 -11.87
C LEU A 260 -16.38 17.72 -11.37
N GLY A 261 -15.97 19.00 -11.33
CA GLY A 261 -16.83 20.10 -10.93
C GLY A 261 -17.07 20.20 -9.42
N SER A 262 -18.04 21.06 -9.06
CA SER A 262 -18.46 21.29 -7.68
C SER A 262 -19.32 20.14 -7.17
N GLY A 263 -19.32 19.90 -5.87
CA GLY A 263 -20.08 18.80 -5.32
C GLY A 263 -20.31 18.89 -3.82
N MET A 264 -20.95 17.85 -3.30
CA MET A 264 -21.23 17.69 -1.88
C MET A 264 -21.34 16.21 -1.54
N VAL A 265 -20.84 15.86 -0.35
CA VAL A 265 -21.00 14.52 0.25
C VAL A 265 -21.32 14.67 1.73
N LYS A 266 -22.01 13.69 2.30
CA LYS A 266 -22.39 13.64 3.71
C LYS A 266 -22.06 12.31 4.35
N GLY A 267 -21.75 12.36 5.66
CA GLY A 267 -21.63 11.18 6.51
C GLY A 267 -20.36 10.36 6.25
N LEU A 268 -19.26 10.99 5.84
CA LEU A 268 -17.99 10.30 5.69
C LEU A 268 -17.33 10.08 7.06
N ARG A 269 -16.93 8.85 7.33
CA ARG A 269 -16.20 8.50 8.55
C ARG A 269 -14.70 8.54 8.32
N THR A 270 -13.98 9.22 9.20
CA THR A 270 -12.52 9.30 9.17
C THR A 270 -11.88 8.18 10.01
N ARG A 271 -10.59 7.91 9.82
CA ARG A 271 -9.83 6.94 10.61
C ARG A 271 -9.61 7.39 12.05
N CYS A 272 -9.56 8.70 12.32
CA CYS A 272 -9.52 9.25 13.68
C CYS A 272 -10.88 9.27 14.40
N GLY A 273 -11.92 8.65 13.83
CA GLY A 273 -13.22 8.53 14.48
C GLY A 273 -14.16 9.71 14.29
N ILE A 274 -13.70 10.82 13.72
CA ILE A 274 -14.51 12.00 13.41
C ILE A 274 -15.43 11.71 12.23
N THR A 275 -16.68 12.16 12.28
CA THR A 275 -17.60 12.12 11.15
C THR A 275 -17.61 13.47 10.44
N ILE A 276 -17.46 13.44 9.11
CA ILE A 276 -17.70 14.61 8.26
C ILE A 276 -19.18 14.60 7.92
N ASP A 277 -19.98 15.38 8.62
CA ASP A 277 -21.42 15.48 8.39
C ASP A 277 -21.73 15.98 7.02
N GLU A 278 -21.04 17.02 6.58
CA GLU A 278 -21.14 17.59 5.25
C GLU A 278 -19.78 18.12 4.79
N LEU A 279 -19.37 17.70 3.60
CA LEU A 279 -18.27 18.28 2.83
C LEU A 279 -18.85 18.81 1.53
N LYS A 280 -18.72 20.10 1.29
CA LYS A 280 -19.19 20.77 0.07
C LYS A 280 -18.04 21.59 -0.53
N TRP A 281 -17.91 21.56 -1.83
CA TRP A 281 -16.89 22.34 -2.55
C TRP A 281 -17.48 23.02 -3.78
N ASP A 282 -16.92 24.17 -4.10
CA ASP A 282 -17.30 25.01 -5.22
C ASP A 282 -16.00 25.37 -5.98
N VAL A 283 -15.79 24.72 -7.12
CA VAL A 283 -14.55 24.88 -7.92
C VAL A 283 -14.44 26.27 -8.52
N ASP A 284 -15.57 26.90 -8.91
CA ASP A 284 -15.56 28.24 -9.50
C ASP A 284 -15.18 29.30 -8.47
N LYS A 285 -15.66 29.14 -7.24
CA LYS A 285 -15.35 30.07 -6.12
C LYS A 285 -14.09 29.66 -5.35
N LYS A 286 -13.50 28.50 -5.63
CA LYS A 286 -12.35 27.93 -4.89
C LYS A 286 -12.61 27.88 -3.37
N LYS A 287 -13.78 27.39 -2.99
CA LYS A 287 -14.21 27.31 -1.58
C LYS A 287 -14.59 25.89 -1.20
N VAL A 288 -14.16 25.50 -0.01
CA VAL A 288 -14.56 24.27 0.65
C VAL A 288 -15.28 24.61 1.94
N TYR A 289 -16.40 23.95 2.19
CA TYR A 289 -17.18 24.04 3.42
C TYR A 289 -17.24 22.66 4.04
N VAL A 290 -16.96 22.56 5.33
CA VAL A 290 -16.99 21.31 6.05
C VAL A 290 -17.73 21.48 7.37
N SER A 291 -18.57 20.51 7.72
CA SER A 291 -19.15 20.33 9.04
C SER A 291 -18.65 19.01 9.62
N LEU A 292 -18.14 19.04 10.82
CA LEU A 292 -17.56 17.89 11.51
C LEU A 292 -18.36 17.58 12.77
N ASP A 293 -18.68 16.31 12.97
CA ASP A 293 -19.16 15.78 14.23
C ASP A 293 -18.00 15.02 14.91
N TRP A 294 -17.58 15.56 16.04
CA TRP A 294 -16.49 15.01 16.85
C TRP A 294 -16.96 13.81 17.70
N GLY A 295 -18.28 13.56 17.77
CA GLY A 295 -18.83 12.50 18.59
C GLY A 295 -18.47 12.70 20.07
N ASN A 296 -18.15 11.60 20.75
CA ASN A 296 -17.65 11.62 22.12
C ASN A 296 -16.10 11.70 22.17
N ALA A 297 -15.47 12.29 21.18
CA ALA A 297 -14.02 12.47 21.13
C ALA A 297 -13.62 13.61 22.12
N ASP A 298 -13.82 13.37 23.41
CA ASP A 298 -13.32 14.25 24.47
C ASP A 298 -11.79 14.13 24.68
N GLU A 299 -11.12 13.22 23.92
CA GLU A 299 -9.68 13.00 23.99
C GLU A 299 -9.12 12.65 22.59
N ILE A 300 -8.63 13.63 21.86
CA ILE A 300 -7.66 13.46 20.79
C ILE A 300 -6.42 14.28 21.14
#